data_2468214189878e8fb3065af8f61170c7
#
_entry.id   2468214189878e8fb3065af8f61170c7
#
_cell.length_a   1.000
_cell.length_b   1.000
_cell.length_c   1.000
_cell.angle_alpha   90.00
_cell.angle_beta   90.00
_cell.angle_gamma   90.00
#
_symmetry.space_group_name_H-M   'P 1'
#
loop_
_entity.id
_entity.type
_entity.pdbx_description
1 polymer ?
#
loop_
_entity_poly.entity_id
_entity_poly.type
_entity_poly.pdbx_seq_one_letter_code
_entity_poly.pdbx_strand_id
1 'polypeptide(L)'
;MKEIIRKELNDAKSILEKFSSDQNIKKIEDAAKILRETIDQKNKIISCGNGGSMCDAMHFAEELTGKFRDERKPLPAIAISDPSHITCVGNDYGFDFIFSKYIEGLGREGDTLFAISTSGNSLNVINAAKSARKRKMKIISLTGKDGGELSKLSDIEIRVPHLGYSDRIQEIHIKIIHILILLIEN
;
A
#
# COMPACT_ATOMS: atom_id res chain seq x y z
N MET A 1 -14.74 23.14 -20.22
CA MET A 1 -15.05 22.12 -19.23
C MET A 1 -15.15 20.71 -19.81
N LYS A 2 -16.04 20.44 -20.79
CA LYS A 2 -16.22 19.09 -21.36
C LYS A 2 -14.95 18.47 -21.92
N GLU A 3 -14.09 19.26 -22.58
CA GLU A 3 -12.82 18.78 -23.14
C GLU A 3 -11.83 18.37 -22.06
N ILE A 4 -11.75 19.15 -20.95
CA ILE A 4 -10.91 18.80 -19.79
C ILE A 4 -11.38 17.48 -19.18
N ILE A 5 -12.69 17.33 -18.97
CA ILE A 5 -13.25 16.08 -18.42
C ILE A 5 -12.91 14.87 -19.33
N ARG A 6 -13.11 15.02 -20.64
CA ARG A 6 -12.76 13.95 -21.59
C ARG A 6 -11.28 13.60 -21.58
N LYS A 7 -10.42 14.63 -21.51
CA LYS A 7 -8.97 14.44 -21.42
C LYS A 7 -8.60 13.62 -20.17
N GLU A 8 -9.08 14.04 -18.99
CA GLU A 8 -8.78 13.37 -17.72
C GLU A 8 -9.25 11.90 -17.71
N LEU A 9 -10.45 11.62 -18.24
CA LEU A 9 -10.95 10.25 -18.35
C LEU A 9 -10.13 9.40 -19.34
N ASN A 10 -9.69 9.97 -20.47
CA ASN A 10 -8.87 9.28 -21.43
C ASN A 10 -7.45 9.03 -20.90
N ASP A 11 -6.87 9.97 -20.16
CA ASP A 11 -5.58 9.80 -19.51
C ASP A 11 -5.63 8.66 -18.48
N ALA A 12 -6.65 8.62 -17.63
CA ALA A 12 -6.86 7.54 -16.69
C ALA A 12 -6.99 6.16 -17.39
N LYS A 13 -7.79 6.09 -18.47
CA LYS A 13 -7.94 4.88 -19.30
C LYS A 13 -6.60 4.42 -19.87
N SER A 14 -5.84 5.33 -20.46
CA SER A 14 -4.54 5.01 -21.07
C SER A 14 -3.53 4.47 -20.05
N ILE A 15 -3.52 5.01 -18.82
CA ILE A 15 -2.63 4.54 -17.76
C ILE A 15 -3.06 3.15 -17.28
N LEU A 16 -4.36 2.91 -17.13
CA LEU A 16 -4.89 1.58 -16.80
C LEU A 16 -4.52 0.54 -17.86
N GLU A 17 -4.65 0.86 -19.15
CA GLU A 17 -4.26 -0.02 -20.26
C GLU A 17 -2.76 -0.36 -20.18
N LYS A 18 -1.88 0.63 -19.98
CA LYS A 18 -0.44 0.42 -19.82
C LYS A 18 -0.09 -0.41 -18.58
N PHE A 19 -0.85 -0.24 -17.52
CA PHE A 19 -0.66 -0.98 -16.27
C PHE A 19 -1.06 -2.46 -16.42
N SER A 20 -2.04 -2.78 -17.23
CA SER A 20 -2.65 -4.12 -17.39
C SER A 20 -1.77 -5.12 -18.16
N SER A 21 -0.46 -5.06 -17.98
CA SER A 21 0.50 -6.01 -18.55
C SER A 21 0.54 -7.32 -17.76
N ASP A 22 0.88 -8.44 -18.42
CA ASP A 22 1.05 -9.75 -17.76
C ASP A 22 2.04 -9.69 -16.59
N GLN A 23 3.08 -8.87 -16.70
CA GLN A 23 4.04 -8.67 -15.60
C GLN A 23 3.40 -8.06 -14.35
N ASN A 24 2.56 -7.04 -14.52
CA ASN A 24 1.86 -6.42 -13.38
C ASN A 24 0.76 -7.33 -12.83
N ILE A 25 0.05 -8.07 -13.69
CA ILE A 25 -0.92 -9.08 -13.27
C ILE A 25 -0.24 -10.13 -12.40
N LYS A 26 0.93 -10.62 -12.82
CA LYS A 26 1.73 -11.58 -12.04
C LYS A 26 2.18 -11.02 -10.70
N LYS A 27 2.61 -9.76 -10.64
CA LYS A 27 2.98 -9.10 -9.38
C LYS A 27 1.80 -8.98 -8.40
N ILE A 28 0.60 -8.68 -8.90
CA ILE A 28 -0.62 -8.63 -8.08
C ILE A 28 -0.93 -10.02 -7.53
N GLU A 29 -0.86 -11.06 -8.35
CA GLU A 29 -1.05 -12.44 -7.93
C GLU A 29 -0.05 -12.84 -6.83
N ASP A 30 1.23 -12.54 -7.01
CA ASP A 30 2.27 -12.88 -6.03
C ASP A 30 2.13 -12.08 -4.74
N ALA A 31 1.71 -10.81 -4.81
CA ALA A 31 1.38 -10.00 -3.64
C ALA A 31 0.18 -10.59 -2.86
N ALA A 32 -0.88 -10.99 -3.57
CA ALA A 32 -2.04 -11.63 -2.95
C ALA A 32 -1.66 -12.93 -2.22
N LYS A 33 -0.76 -13.74 -2.79
CA LYS A 33 -0.25 -14.95 -2.13
C LYS A 33 0.45 -14.65 -0.81
N ILE A 34 1.36 -13.65 -0.78
CA ILE A 34 2.04 -13.24 0.45
C ILE A 34 1.04 -12.75 1.50
N LEU A 35 0.07 -11.92 1.10
CA LEU A 35 -0.95 -11.41 2.02
C LEU A 35 -1.80 -12.54 2.60
N ARG A 36 -2.17 -13.50 1.78
CA ARG A 36 -2.93 -14.68 2.19
C ARG A 36 -2.12 -15.57 3.16
N GLU A 37 -0.87 -15.89 2.82
CA GLU A 37 0.05 -16.63 3.70
C GLU A 37 0.22 -15.94 5.06
N THR A 38 0.32 -14.60 5.08
CA THR A 38 0.38 -13.82 6.32
C THR A 38 -0.84 -14.07 7.20
N ILE A 39 -2.03 -14.03 6.62
CA ILE A 39 -3.31 -14.25 7.34
C ILE A 39 -3.44 -15.69 7.81
N ASP A 40 -3.14 -16.66 6.94
CA ASP A 40 -3.23 -18.09 7.23
C ASP A 40 -2.31 -18.51 8.40
N GLN A 41 -1.14 -17.86 8.50
CA GLN A 41 -0.19 -18.00 9.59
C GLN A 41 -0.58 -17.22 10.86
N LYS A 42 -1.78 -16.61 10.91
CA LYS A 42 -2.29 -15.81 12.03
C LYS A 42 -1.45 -14.55 12.34
N ASN A 43 -0.73 -14.07 11.35
CA ASN A 43 -0.06 -12.79 11.38
C ASN A 43 -0.99 -11.67 10.86
N LYS A 44 -0.55 -10.43 10.92
CA LYS A 44 -1.33 -9.27 10.49
C LYS A 44 -0.66 -8.51 9.37
N ILE A 45 -1.47 -7.74 8.65
CA ILE A 45 -1.01 -6.80 7.65
C ILE A 45 -1.06 -5.39 8.24
N ILE A 46 0.05 -4.65 8.13
CA ILE A 46 0.12 -3.26 8.57
C ILE A 46 0.31 -2.39 7.33
N SER A 47 -0.61 -1.47 7.08
CA SER A 47 -0.55 -0.56 5.93
C SER A 47 -0.15 0.85 6.32
N CYS A 48 0.55 1.56 5.43
CA CYS A 48 0.91 2.97 5.62
C CYS A 48 1.07 3.72 4.28
N GLY A 49 0.90 5.02 4.34
CA GLY A 49 1.07 5.95 3.23
C GLY A 49 0.79 7.38 3.67
N ASN A 50 1.07 8.38 2.83
CA ASN A 50 0.81 9.79 3.12
C ASN A 50 -0.35 10.32 2.28
N GLY A 51 -1.14 11.25 2.82
CA GLY A 51 -2.22 11.92 2.10
C GLY A 51 -3.20 10.94 1.47
N GLY A 52 -3.41 10.99 0.15
CA GLY A 52 -4.28 10.06 -0.58
C GLY A 52 -3.84 8.60 -0.43
N SER A 53 -2.52 8.34 -0.37
CA SER A 53 -2.01 6.99 -0.08
C SER A 53 -2.28 6.53 1.35
N MET A 54 -2.51 7.45 2.31
CA MET A 54 -3.03 7.08 3.64
C MET A 54 -4.50 6.68 3.55
N CYS A 55 -5.30 7.40 2.75
CA CYS A 55 -6.67 6.99 2.49
C CYS A 55 -6.74 5.59 1.88
N ASP A 56 -5.87 5.30 0.91
CA ASP A 56 -5.75 3.97 0.31
C ASP A 56 -5.34 2.89 1.34
N ALA A 57 -4.39 3.22 2.23
CA ALA A 57 -3.95 2.31 3.29
C ALA A 57 -5.07 2.02 4.30
N MET A 58 -5.85 3.03 4.67
CA MET A 58 -7.02 2.90 5.54
C MET A 58 -8.12 2.09 4.87
N HIS A 59 -8.43 2.38 3.61
CA HIS A 59 -9.41 1.66 2.81
C HIS A 59 -9.07 0.15 2.73
N PHE A 60 -7.81 -0.18 2.43
CA PHE A 60 -7.35 -1.56 2.41
C PHE A 60 -7.57 -2.27 3.76
N ALA A 61 -7.24 -1.61 4.87
CA ALA A 61 -7.35 -2.22 6.19
C ALA A 61 -8.82 -2.38 6.65
N GLU A 62 -9.68 -1.40 6.36
CA GLU A 62 -11.09 -1.45 6.76
C GLU A 62 -11.87 -2.49 5.96
N GLU A 63 -11.58 -2.65 4.66
CA GLU A 63 -12.21 -3.67 3.83
C GLU A 63 -11.83 -5.09 4.29
N LEU A 64 -10.63 -5.30 4.81
CA LEU A 64 -10.21 -6.58 5.37
C LEU A 64 -10.82 -6.85 6.75
N THR A 65 -10.94 -5.85 7.60
CA THR A 65 -11.53 -5.98 8.94
C THR A 65 -13.06 -5.94 8.92
N GLY A 66 -13.65 -5.29 7.93
CA GLY A 66 -15.09 -5.22 7.67
C GLY A 66 -15.55 -6.27 6.67
N LYS A 67 -16.32 -5.85 5.67
CA LYS A 67 -16.90 -6.67 4.61
C LYS A 67 -16.70 -5.99 3.26
N PHE A 68 -16.01 -6.65 2.33
CA PHE A 68 -15.83 -6.12 0.96
C PHE A 68 -17.03 -6.49 0.04
N ARG A 69 -17.11 -7.75 -0.36
CA ARG A 69 -18.21 -8.25 -1.22
C ARG A 69 -19.05 -9.29 -0.52
N ASP A 70 -18.43 -10.34 -0.06
CA ASP A 70 -19.11 -11.48 0.57
C ASP A 70 -18.94 -11.47 2.09
N GLU A 71 -19.85 -12.11 2.79
CA GLU A 71 -19.76 -12.22 4.24
C GLU A 71 -18.67 -13.23 4.63
N ARG A 72 -17.75 -12.80 5.49
CA ARG A 72 -16.64 -13.61 5.99
C ARG A 72 -16.20 -13.13 7.37
N LYS A 73 -15.34 -13.92 7.99
CA LYS A 73 -14.68 -13.50 9.23
C LYS A 73 -13.77 -12.29 8.98
N PRO A 74 -13.68 -11.34 9.92
CA PRO A 74 -12.70 -10.25 9.87
C PRO A 74 -11.27 -10.78 9.70
N LEU A 75 -10.50 -10.10 8.87
CA LEU A 75 -9.10 -10.43 8.60
C LEU A 75 -8.16 -9.44 9.31
N PRO A 76 -6.99 -9.89 9.79
CA PRO A 76 -6.11 -9.07 10.64
C PRO A 76 -5.33 -8.03 9.83
N ALA A 77 -5.90 -6.86 9.64
CA ALA A 77 -5.27 -5.72 8.98
C ALA A 77 -5.43 -4.44 9.81
N ILE A 78 -4.43 -3.56 9.76
CA ILE A 78 -4.45 -2.27 10.43
C ILE A 78 -3.70 -1.22 9.62
N ALA A 79 -4.28 -0.03 9.49
CA ALA A 79 -3.59 1.12 8.91
C ALA A 79 -2.94 1.98 10.01
N ILE A 80 -1.73 2.48 9.75
CA ILE A 80 -1.09 3.45 10.65
C ILE A 80 -1.70 4.83 10.37
N SER A 81 -2.79 5.14 11.05
CA SER A 81 -3.58 6.37 10.81
C SER A 81 -4.09 7.02 12.10
N ASP A 82 -3.72 6.50 13.27
CA ASP A 82 -4.12 7.10 14.53
C ASP A 82 -3.51 8.49 14.70
N PRO A 83 -4.34 9.55 14.84
CA PRO A 83 -3.84 10.92 14.91
C PRO A 83 -3.03 11.19 16.19
N SER A 84 -3.32 10.50 17.30
CA SER A 84 -2.56 10.68 18.53
C SER A 84 -1.14 10.12 18.38
N HIS A 85 -0.99 8.94 17.78
CA HIS A 85 0.31 8.38 17.46
C HIS A 85 1.10 9.25 16.48
N ILE A 86 0.46 9.66 15.37
CA ILE A 86 1.11 10.47 14.33
C ILE A 86 1.60 11.80 14.90
N THR A 87 0.78 12.49 15.68
CA THR A 87 1.13 13.79 16.24
C THR A 87 2.17 13.67 17.36
N CYS A 88 2.08 12.66 18.22
CA CYS A 88 3.07 12.38 19.27
C CYS A 88 4.44 12.09 18.64
N VAL A 89 4.52 11.10 17.76
CA VAL A 89 5.80 10.75 17.13
C VAL A 89 6.32 11.87 16.23
N GLY A 90 5.42 12.56 15.50
CA GLY A 90 5.79 13.72 14.69
C GLY A 90 6.40 14.85 15.50
N ASN A 91 5.88 15.13 16.70
CA ASN A 91 6.41 16.14 17.61
C ASN A 91 7.74 15.73 18.25
N ASP A 92 7.85 14.48 18.71
CA ASP A 92 8.96 14.03 19.55
C ASP A 92 10.16 13.52 18.75
N TYR A 93 9.93 12.89 17.60
CA TYR A 93 10.95 12.27 16.74
C TYR A 93 11.03 12.84 15.33
N GLY A 94 10.02 13.59 14.89
CA GLY A 94 9.88 14.11 13.55
C GLY A 94 9.01 13.25 12.64
N PHE A 95 8.48 13.87 11.59
CA PHE A 95 7.54 13.26 10.64
C PHE A 95 8.10 12.02 9.93
N ASP A 96 9.42 11.96 9.76
CA ASP A 96 10.08 10.85 9.08
C ASP A 96 10.00 9.52 9.87
N PHE A 97 9.59 9.55 11.12
CA PHE A 97 9.56 8.40 12.01
C PHE A 97 8.14 7.91 12.36
N ILE A 98 7.08 8.61 11.93
CA ILE A 98 5.70 8.30 12.33
C ILE A 98 5.29 6.84 12.03
N PHE A 99 5.71 6.29 10.91
CA PHE A 99 5.40 4.90 10.55
C PHE A 99 6.42 3.91 11.12
N SER A 100 7.71 4.25 11.11
CA SER A 100 8.76 3.35 11.61
C SER A 100 8.62 3.06 13.10
N LYS A 101 8.27 4.05 13.92
CA LYS A 101 8.02 3.86 15.35
C LYS A 101 6.84 2.93 15.63
N TYR A 102 5.79 3.00 14.80
CA TYR A 102 4.67 2.08 14.89
C TYR A 102 5.09 0.64 14.58
N ILE A 103 5.86 0.45 13.49
CA ILE A 103 6.40 -0.87 13.11
C ILE A 103 7.35 -1.41 14.19
N GLU A 104 8.20 -0.58 14.79
CA GLU A 104 9.08 -0.98 15.88
C GLU A 104 8.32 -1.46 17.12
N GLY A 105 7.16 -0.87 17.41
CA GLY A 105 6.32 -1.25 18.56
C GLY A 105 5.46 -2.48 18.31
N LEU A 106 4.83 -2.57 17.15
CA LEU A 106 3.73 -3.51 16.89
C LEU A 106 4.03 -4.56 15.79
N GLY A 107 5.05 -4.34 14.95
CA GLY A 107 5.45 -5.28 13.91
C GLY A 107 6.15 -6.50 14.49
N ARG A 108 5.82 -7.69 13.98
CA ARG A 108 6.37 -8.98 14.40
C ARG A 108 6.90 -9.76 13.20
N GLU A 109 7.78 -10.71 13.43
CA GLU A 109 8.19 -11.67 12.41
C GLU A 109 6.97 -12.40 11.83
N GLY A 110 6.90 -12.50 10.52
CA GLY A 110 5.77 -13.08 9.78
C GLY A 110 4.66 -12.10 9.40
N ASP A 111 4.60 -10.90 10.00
CA ASP A 111 3.69 -9.84 9.54
C ASP A 111 4.09 -9.33 8.16
N THR A 112 3.16 -8.67 7.47
CA THR A 112 3.44 -7.99 6.20
C THR A 112 3.20 -6.49 6.31
N LEU A 113 4.18 -5.69 5.88
CA LEU A 113 4.01 -4.25 5.63
C LEU A 113 3.47 -4.03 4.23
N PHE A 114 2.33 -3.36 4.11
CA PHE A 114 1.76 -2.86 2.86
C PHE A 114 2.02 -1.36 2.75
N ALA A 115 3.06 -0.98 2.01
CA ALA A 115 3.60 0.37 1.95
C ALA A 115 3.19 1.10 0.67
N ILE A 116 2.54 2.26 0.77
CA ILE A 116 2.02 3.00 -0.38
C ILE A 116 2.72 4.35 -0.51
N SER A 117 3.42 4.56 -1.63
CA SER A 117 4.09 5.82 -1.94
C SER A 117 4.18 6.03 -3.45
N THR A 118 3.43 6.99 -3.99
CA THR A 118 3.40 7.30 -5.44
C THR A 118 4.77 7.65 -6.01
N SER A 119 5.67 8.24 -5.22
CA SER A 119 7.04 8.55 -5.63
C SER A 119 8.05 7.45 -5.29
N GLY A 120 7.69 6.53 -4.38
CA GLY A 120 8.64 5.59 -3.78
C GLY A 120 9.75 6.23 -2.93
N ASN A 121 9.68 7.56 -2.68
CA ASN A 121 10.72 8.32 -2.01
C ASN A 121 10.25 9.05 -0.74
N SER A 122 9.06 8.75 -0.23
CA SER A 122 8.59 9.28 1.05
C SER A 122 9.42 8.71 2.20
N LEU A 123 10.19 9.55 2.88
CA LEU A 123 11.20 9.10 3.86
C LEU A 123 10.58 8.34 5.04
N ASN A 124 9.41 8.75 5.53
CA ASN A 124 8.69 8.03 6.58
C ASN A 124 8.25 6.62 6.14
N VAL A 125 7.83 6.43 4.88
CA VAL A 125 7.47 5.11 4.33
C VAL A 125 8.72 4.24 4.14
N ILE A 126 9.83 4.82 3.66
CA ILE A 126 11.12 4.16 3.54
C ILE A 126 11.63 3.70 4.92
N ASN A 127 11.53 4.54 5.94
CA ASN A 127 11.91 4.19 7.30
C ASN A 127 11.03 3.07 7.88
N ALA A 128 9.72 3.07 7.58
CA ALA A 128 8.83 1.96 7.92
C ALA A 128 9.30 0.65 7.29
N ALA A 129 9.63 0.67 5.99
CA ALA A 129 10.14 -0.50 5.28
C ALA A 129 11.47 -1.02 5.88
N LYS A 130 12.39 -0.11 6.25
CA LYS A 130 13.64 -0.49 6.95
C LYS A 130 13.37 -1.13 8.32
N SER A 131 12.42 -0.60 9.10
CA SER A 131 12.02 -1.18 10.39
C SER A 131 11.31 -2.52 10.21
N ALA A 132 10.45 -2.67 9.20
CA ALA A 132 9.80 -3.93 8.84
C ALA A 132 10.84 -5.01 8.50
N ARG A 133 11.84 -4.67 7.70
CA ARG A 133 12.94 -5.59 7.36
C ARG A 133 13.73 -6.05 8.60
N LYS A 134 14.02 -5.15 9.55
CA LYS A 134 14.66 -5.50 10.83
C LYS A 134 13.79 -6.42 11.69
N ARG A 135 12.46 -6.31 11.57
CA ARG A 135 11.47 -7.15 12.26
C ARG A 135 11.17 -8.45 11.50
N LYS A 136 11.87 -8.72 10.38
CA LYS A 136 11.66 -9.88 9.51
C LYS A 136 10.24 -9.98 8.95
N MET A 137 9.61 -8.84 8.73
CA MET A 137 8.34 -8.74 8.02
C MET A 137 8.55 -8.84 6.52
N LYS A 138 7.53 -9.30 5.79
CA LYS A 138 7.46 -9.12 4.34
C LYS A 138 7.06 -7.69 3.99
N ILE A 139 7.47 -7.22 2.82
CA ILE A 139 7.20 -5.86 2.36
C ILE A 139 6.61 -5.90 0.96
N ILE A 140 5.37 -5.46 0.83
CA ILE A 140 4.70 -5.23 -0.45
C ILE A 140 4.55 -3.73 -0.61
N SER A 141 4.92 -3.18 -1.76
CA SER A 141 4.74 -1.76 -2.03
C SER A 141 3.91 -1.47 -3.27
N LEU A 142 3.09 -0.41 -3.18
CA LEU A 142 2.48 0.25 -4.32
C LEU A 142 3.24 1.54 -4.60
N THR A 143 3.77 1.66 -5.82
CA THR A 143 4.57 2.81 -6.25
C THR A 143 4.11 3.35 -7.60
N GLY A 144 4.72 4.42 -8.02
CA GLY A 144 4.63 4.98 -9.37
C GLY A 144 6.00 5.45 -9.83
N LYS A 145 6.04 6.26 -10.86
CA LYS A 145 7.25 6.85 -11.42
C LYS A 145 8.34 5.81 -11.70
N ASP A 146 9.50 5.95 -11.06
CA ASP A 146 10.64 5.02 -11.15
C ASP A 146 10.69 4.00 -9.99
N GLY A 147 9.72 4.08 -9.05
CA GLY A 147 9.64 3.22 -7.87
C GLY A 147 10.49 3.69 -6.68
N GLY A 148 11.40 4.62 -6.89
CA GLY A 148 12.25 5.23 -5.87
C GLY A 148 13.02 4.22 -5.01
N GLU A 149 13.43 4.65 -3.82
CA GLU A 149 14.17 3.79 -2.87
C GLU A 149 13.27 2.70 -2.24
N LEU A 150 11.96 2.92 -2.18
CA LEU A 150 11.03 1.94 -1.61
C LEU A 150 11.01 0.64 -2.41
N SER A 151 11.13 0.72 -3.74
CA SER A 151 11.16 -0.45 -4.63
C SER A 151 12.29 -1.43 -4.28
N LYS A 152 13.45 -0.90 -3.89
CA LYS A 152 14.65 -1.70 -3.53
C LYS A 152 14.51 -2.42 -2.19
N LEU A 153 13.59 -1.97 -1.34
CA LEU A 153 13.32 -2.55 -0.03
C LEU A 153 12.17 -3.57 -0.06
N SER A 154 11.41 -3.62 -1.14
CA SER A 154 10.19 -4.42 -1.25
C SER A 154 10.49 -5.85 -1.69
N ASP A 155 9.79 -6.83 -1.12
CA ASP A 155 9.78 -8.20 -1.63
C ASP A 155 8.97 -8.28 -2.93
N ILE A 156 7.86 -7.53 -2.99
CA ILE A 156 7.09 -7.30 -4.22
C ILE A 156 6.77 -5.82 -4.35
N GLU A 157 7.08 -5.26 -5.51
CA GLU A 157 6.71 -3.90 -5.88
C GLU A 157 5.74 -3.93 -7.06
N ILE A 158 4.57 -3.32 -6.88
CA ILE A 158 3.59 -3.12 -7.95
C ILE A 158 3.66 -1.64 -8.34
N ARG A 159 4.16 -1.38 -9.56
CA ARG A 159 4.45 -0.03 -10.05
C ARG A 159 3.46 0.42 -11.10
N VAL A 160 2.84 1.58 -10.88
CA VAL A 160 2.03 2.24 -11.91
C VAL A 160 2.96 2.99 -12.88
N PRO A 161 2.93 2.69 -14.19
CA PRO A 161 3.83 3.27 -15.18
C PRO A 161 3.41 4.69 -15.59
N HIS A 162 3.45 5.63 -14.63
CA HIS A 162 3.10 7.04 -14.83
C HIS A 162 4.10 7.95 -14.14
N LEU A 163 4.62 8.95 -14.88
CA LEU A 163 5.64 9.90 -14.39
C LEU A 163 5.05 11.25 -13.94
N GLY A 164 3.76 11.46 -14.20
CA GLY A 164 3.07 12.73 -13.92
C GLY A 164 2.59 12.88 -12.49
N TYR A 165 1.40 13.44 -12.33
CA TYR A 165 0.80 13.73 -11.05
C TYR A 165 0.38 12.48 -10.28
N SER A 166 0.40 12.58 -8.95
CA SER A 166 0.14 11.46 -8.06
C SER A 166 -1.30 10.94 -8.08
N ASP A 167 -2.26 11.80 -8.40
CA ASP A 167 -3.68 11.44 -8.52
C ASP A 167 -3.89 10.29 -9.52
N ARG A 168 -3.26 10.36 -10.70
CA ARG A 168 -3.31 9.30 -11.73
C ARG A 168 -2.75 7.97 -11.23
N ILE A 169 -1.70 8.02 -10.40
CA ILE A 169 -1.12 6.82 -9.79
C ILE A 169 -2.07 6.26 -8.74
N GLN A 170 -2.65 7.09 -7.89
CA GLN A 170 -3.57 6.71 -6.83
C GLN A 170 -4.86 6.06 -7.36
N GLU A 171 -5.40 6.52 -8.49
CA GLU A 171 -6.53 5.87 -9.15
C GLU A 171 -6.27 4.40 -9.51
N ILE A 172 -5.05 4.07 -9.89
CA ILE A 172 -4.66 2.69 -10.15
C ILE A 172 -4.34 1.96 -8.83
N HIS A 173 -3.76 2.63 -7.83
CA HIS A 173 -3.51 2.03 -6.52
C HIS A 173 -4.80 1.51 -5.88
N ILE A 174 -5.86 2.31 -5.85
CA ILE A 174 -7.15 1.85 -5.30
C ILE A 174 -7.74 0.68 -6.12
N LYS A 175 -7.53 0.66 -7.44
CA LYS A 175 -7.95 -0.48 -8.27
C LYS A 175 -7.18 -1.76 -7.91
N ILE A 176 -5.87 -1.65 -7.68
CA ILE A 176 -5.03 -2.77 -7.23
C ILE A 176 -5.50 -3.27 -5.86
N ILE A 177 -5.78 -2.37 -4.93
CA ILE A 177 -6.28 -2.68 -3.59
C ILE A 177 -7.55 -3.52 -3.67
N HIS A 178 -8.54 -3.11 -4.46
CA HIS A 178 -9.77 -3.88 -4.65
C HIS A 178 -9.52 -5.27 -5.24
N ILE A 179 -8.54 -5.41 -6.14
CA ILE A 179 -8.18 -6.71 -6.71
C ILE A 179 -7.50 -7.59 -5.66
N LEU A 180 -6.56 -7.02 -4.87
CA LEU A 180 -5.87 -7.77 -3.81
C LEU A 180 -6.87 -8.28 -2.76
N ILE A 181 -7.80 -7.44 -2.31
CA ILE A 181 -8.84 -7.84 -1.35
C ILE A 181 -9.69 -8.98 -1.92
N LEU A 182 -10.14 -8.85 -3.17
CA LEU A 182 -10.91 -9.91 -3.85
C LEU A 182 -10.14 -11.23 -3.90
N LEU A 183 -8.83 -11.19 -4.22
CA LEU A 183 -7.99 -12.39 -4.27
C LEU A 183 -7.72 -12.99 -2.88
N ILE A 184 -7.68 -12.18 -1.84
CA ILE A 184 -7.52 -12.65 -0.45
C ILE A 184 -8.80 -13.34 0.05
N GLU A 185 -9.96 -12.88 -0.37
CA GLU A 185 -11.26 -13.45 0.04
C GLU A 185 -11.57 -14.82 -0.61
N ASN A 186 -11.00 -15.09 -1.80
CA ASN A 186 -11.22 -16.32 -2.57
C ASN A 186 -10.08 -17.34 -2.37
#